data_98ecfc9e5af570e6f27d0a4039a8ce74
#
_entry.id   98ecfc9e5af570e6f27d0a4039a8ce74
#
_cell.length_a   1.000
_cell.length_b   1.000
_cell.length_c   1.000
_cell.angle_alpha   90.00
_cell.angle_beta   90.00
_cell.angle_gamma   90.00
#
_symmetry.space_group_name_H-M   'P 1'
#
loop_
_entity.id
_entity.type
_entity.pdbx_description
1 polymer ?
#
loop_
_entity_poly.entity_id
_entity_poly.type
_entity_poly.pdbx_seq_one_letter_code
_entity_poly.pdbx_strand_id
1 'polypeptide(L)' 'MSKVGIIGDKDSIMGFLALGIDTFPAYEADEIKRTIHKMAEENYAIIYITEQASLLAKDFIARYK' A
#
# COMPACT_ATOMS: atom_id res chain seq x y z
N MET A 1 12.37 -13.32 -6.80
CA MET A 1 12.15 -11.91 -7.15
C MET A 1 11.40 -11.19 -6.06
N SER A 2 11.84 -9.98 -5.75
CA SER A 2 11.17 -9.20 -4.72
C SER A 2 9.85 -8.62 -5.24
N LYS A 3 8.81 -8.71 -4.42
CA LYS A 3 7.52 -8.11 -4.75
C LYS A 3 7.51 -6.66 -4.29
N VAL A 4 6.96 -5.81 -5.13
CA VAL A 4 6.79 -4.39 -4.81
C VAL A 4 5.33 -4.03 -5.04
N GLY A 5 4.72 -3.37 -4.08
CA GLY A 5 3.33 -2.97 -4.19
C GLY A 5 3.11 -1.52 -3.80
N ILE A 6 1.98 -0.97 -4.21
CA ILE A 6 1.59 0.39 -3.87
C ILE A 6 0.12 0.44 -3.44
N ILE A 7 -0.14 1.16 -2.35
CA ILE A 7 -1.47 1.34 -1.79
C ILE A 7 -1.90 2.80 -1.96
N GLY A 8 -3.12 3.01 -2.39
CA GLY A 8 -3.68 4.34 -2.52
C GLY A 8 -5.00 4.31 -3.26
N ASP A 9 -5.49 5.49 -3.64
CA ASP A 9 -6.70 5.55 -4.45
C ASP A 9 -6.39 5.06 -5.87
N LYS A 10 -7.38 4.47 -6.51
CA LYS A 10 -7.21 3.83 -7.81
C LYS A 10 -6.59 4.75 -8.85
N ASP A 11 -7.08 5.98 -8.94
CA ASP A 11 -6.60 6.91 -9.98
C ASP A 11 -5.12 7.26 -9.80
N SER A 12 -4.67 7.37 -8.56
CA SER A 12 -3.28 7.72 -8.28
C SER A 12 -2.31 6.57 -8.55
N ILE A 13 -2.75 5.32 -8.32
CA ILE A 13 -1.82 4.19 -8.36
C ILE A 13 -1.86 3.37 -9.65
N MET A 14 -2.91 3.53 -10.47
CA MET A 14 -3.08 2.65 -11.63
C MET A 14 -1.94 2.75 -12.65
N GLY A 15 -1.29 3.90 -12.76
CA GLY A 15 -0.16 4.07 -13.67
C GLY A 15 1.04 3.19 -13.32
N PHE A 16 1.13 2.75 -12.08
CA PHE A 16 2.26 1.94 -11.63
C PHE A 16 2.19 0.50 -12.12
N LEU A 17 1.03 0.05 -12.60
CA LEU A 17 0.91 -1.28 -13.19
C LEU A 17 1.85 -1.45 -14.38
N ALA A 18 2.04 -0.39 -15.14
CA ALA A 18 2.92 -0.44 -16.32
C ALA A 18 4.38 -0.66 -15.93
N LEU A 19 4.73 -0.40 -14.67
CA LEU A 19 6.08 -0.58 -14.16
C LEU A 19 6.28 -1.93 -13.47
N GLY A 20 5.26 -2.80 -13.52
CA GLY A 20 5.34 -4.10 -12.86
C GLY A 20 5.12 -4.05 -11.35
N ILE A 21 4.56 -2.95 -10.85
CA ILE A 21 4.26 -2.79 -9.43
C ILE A 21 2.82 -3.20 -9.19
N ASP A 22 2.59 -4.06 -8.19
CA ASP A 22 1.24 -4.50 -7.84
C ASP A 22 0.48 -3.35 -7.19
N THR A 23 -0.76 -3.11 -7.62
CA THR A 23 -1.55 -2.00 -7.11
C THR A 23 -2.67 -2.49 -6.19
N PHE A 24 -2.86 -1.79 -5.08
CA PHE A 24 -3.85 -2.15 -4.06
C PHE A 24 -4.70 -0.94 -3.72
N PRO A 25 -5.86 -0.77 -4.39
CA PRO A 25 -6.74 0.35 -4.08
C PRO A 25 -7.31 0.23 -2.66
N ALA A 26 -7.22 1.29 -1.90
CA ALA A 26 -7.78 1.34 -0.55
C ALA A 26 -8.10 2.80 -0.22
N TYR A 27 -9.26 3.02 0.38
CA TYR A 27 -9.79 4.38 0.59
C TYR A 27 -9.99 4.76 2.04
N GLU A 28 -10.09 3.79 2.93
CA GLU A 28 -10.35 4.04 4.33
C GLU A 28 -9.24 3.44 5.20
N ALA A 29 -9.09 3.99 6.40
CA ALA A 29 -8.03 3.57 7.31
C ALA A 29 -8.02 2.05 7.55
N ASP A 30 -9.18 1.45 7.78
CA ASP A 30 -9.26 0.02 8.03
C ASP A 30 -8.87 -0.80 6.82
N GLU A 31 -9.27 -0.36 5.62
CA GLU A 31 -8.85 -1.03 4.39
C GLU A 31 -7.34 -1.00 4.21
N ILE A 32 -6.76 0.16 4.48
CA ILE A 32 -5.31 0.36 4.35
C ILE A 32 -4.58 -0.57 5.32
N LYS A 33 -5.05 -0.64 6.57
CA LYS A 33 -4.45 -1.53 7.56
C LYS A 33 -4.49 -2.99 7.12
N ARG A 34 -5.65 -3.44 6.68
CA ARG A 34 -5.80 -4.84 6.24
C ARG A 34 -4.90 -5.13 5.04
N THR A 35 -4.78 -4.16 4.13
CA THR A 35 -3.95 -4.33 2.95
C THR A 35 -2.48 -4.43 3.32
N ILE A 36 -2.00 -3.57 4.24
CA ILE A 36 -0.63 -3.63 4.70
C ILE A 36 -0.32 -4.97 5.36
N HIS A 37 -1.23 -5.46 6.22
CA HIS A 37 -1.06 -6.76 6.85
C HIS A 37 -0.95 -7.87 5.83
N LYS A 38 -1.85 -7.86 4.85
CA LYS A 38 -1.86 -8.88 3.80
C LYS A 38 -0.56 -8.85 3.00
N MET A 39 -0.11 -7.67 2.62
CA MET A 39 1.12 -7.53 1.85
C MET A 39 2.34 -8.00 2.64
N ALA A 40 2.38 -7.67 3.93
CA ALA A 40 3.46 -8.12 4.80
C ALA A 40 3.49 -9.65 4.90
N GLU A 41 2.32 -10.27 5.03
CA GLU A 41 2.21 -11.73 5.08
C GLU A 41 2.61 -12.39 3.76
N GLU A 42 2.40 -11.69 2.65
CA GLU A 42 2.74 -12.19 1.32
C GLU A 42 4.17 -11.85 0.91
N ASN A 43 4.97 -11.37 1.85
CA ASN A 43 6.40 -11.13 1.66
C ASN A 43 6.72 -10.03 0.64
N TYR A 44 5.95 -8.97 0.62
CA TYR A 44 6.29 -7.81 -0.20
C TYR A 44 7.55 -7.16 0.35
N ALA A 45 8.54 -6.99 -0.50
CA ALA A 45 9.81 -6.39 -0.10
C ALA A 45 9.68 -4.89 0.13
N ILE A 46 8.88 -4.23 -0.69
CA ILE A 46 8.66 -2.79 -0.60
C ILE A 46 7.17 -2.51 -0.74
N ILE A 47 6.65 -1.68 0.16
CA ILE A 47 5.27 -1.23 0.12
C ILE A 47 5.27 0.29 0.03
N TYR A 48 4.86 0.81 -1.12
CA TYR A 48 4.67 2.25 -1.30
C TYR A 48 3.25 2.62 -0.89
N ILE A 49 3.10 3.79 -0.32
CA ILE A 49 1.78 4.30 0.10
C ILE A 49 1.66 5.74 -0.36
N THR A 50 0.55 6.09 -1.00
CA THR A 50 0.32 7.48 -1.38
C THR A 50 0.26 8.35 -0.14
N GLU A 51 0.54 9.65 -0.30
CA GLU A 51 0.51 10.57 0.82
C GLU A 51 -0.85 10.58 1.51
N GLN A 52 -1.94 10.61 0.74
CA GLN A 52 -3.28 10.59 1.30
C GLN A 52 -3.55 9.33 2.11
N ALA A 53 -3.18 8.17 1.57
CA ALA A 53 -3.38 6.91 2.28
C ALA A 53 -2.52 6.86 3.55
N SER A 54 -1.30 7.38 3.50
CA SER A 54 -0.45 7.36 4.67
C SER A 54 -1.00 8.25 5.79
N LEU A 55 -1.64 9.36 5.44
CA LEU A 55 -2.26 10.21 6.45
C LEU A 55 -3.45 9.53 7.12
N LEU A 56 -4.23 8.77 6.36
CA LEU A 56 -5.37 8.04 6.91
C LEU A 56 -4.96 6.93 7.87
N ALA A 57 -3.82 6.31 7.66
CA ALA A 57 -3.35 5.20 8.47
C ALA A 57 -2.08 5.55 9.25
N LYS A 58 -1.88 6.82 9.54
CA LYS A 58 -0.66 7.34 10.15
C LYS A 58 -0.22 6.59 11.41
N ASP A 59 -1.13 6.39 12.34
CA ASP A 59 -0.80 5.75 13.62
C ASP A 59 -0.40 4.29 13.43
N PHE A 60 -1.08 3.61 12.53
CA PHE A 60 -0.78 2.22 12.22
C PHE A 60 0.59 2.09 11.55
N ILE A 61 0.86 2.94 10.57
CA ILE A 61 2.13 2.91 9.84
C ILE A 61 3.31 3.18 10.78
N ALA A 62 3.14 4.09 11.72
CA ALA A 62 4.18 4.42 12.68
C ALA A 62 4.63 3.21 13.49
N ARG A 63 3.74 2.23 13.70
CA ARG A 63 4.08 1.00 14.43
C ARG A 63 4.92 0.03 13.61
N TYR A 64 4.90 0.15 12.30
CA TYR A 64 5.67 -0.72 11.41
C TYR A 64 7.10 -0.24 11.19
N LYS A 65 7.37 0.97 11.60
CA LYS A 65 8.72 1.51 11.51
C LYS A 65 9.50 1.17 12.80
#